data_5d73d23cba441844dc3bbce6383ad3e9
#
_entry.id   5d73d23cba441844dc3bbce6383ad3e9
#
_cell.length_a   1.000
_cell.length_b   1.000
_cell.length_c   1.000
_cell.angle_alpha   90.00
_cell.angle_beta   90.00
_cell.angle_gamma   90.00
#
_symmetry.space_group_name_H-M   'P 1'
#
loop_
_entity.id
_entity.type
_entity.pdbx_description
1 polymer ?
#
loop_
_entity_poly.entity_id
_entity_poly.type
_entity_poly.pdbx_seq_one_letter_code
_entity_poly.pdbx_strand_id
1 'polypeptide(L)'
;KFNADKVIDNMMKSPKWPESKYFGKTKQEIKNDWKRNGQEASRMGTAMHEMFEFYYNQIQQEKIDSYKDTIEYSYFMNFIQDHIHLKPYRTEWNVYHEDKKLSGSIDMTFINEDDTISIYDWKRCKNIEKHNNFQKRCLVEGLTHIHDTNYWHYCFQLNIYKYILETKYGKKVKDLHLVVIHPDNVRNNYEKIQLPILSSQDLE
;
A
#
# COMPACT_ATOMS: atom_id res chain seq x y z
N LYS A 1 -17.89 -0.92 -11.94
CA LYS A 1 -17.30 0.42 -12.00
C LYS A 1 -17.91 1.28 -10.90
N PHE A 2 -17.10 2.00 -10.11
CA PHE A 2 -17.56 2.94 -9.08
C PHE A 2 -18.43 4.04 -9.68
N ASN A 3 -19.60 4.28 -9.06
CA ASN A 3 -20.54 5.33 -9.48
C ASN A 3 -20.83 6.23 -8.27
N ALA A 4 -20.20 7.40 -8.25
CA ALA A 4 -20.31 8.35 -7.16
C ALA A 4 -21.74 8.82 -6.92
N ASP A 5 -22.52 9.08 -7.99
CA ASP A 5 -23.90 9.54 -7.87
C ASP A 5 -24.77 8.51 -7.18
N LYS A 6 -24.67 7.24 -7.60
CA LYS A 6 -25.42 6.15 -6.98
C LYS A 6 -25.08 5.96 -5.51
N VAL A 7 -23.77 6.09 -5.17
CA VAL A 7 -23.33 5.97 -3.76
C VAL A 7 -23.90 7.11 -2.92
N ILE A 8 -23.81 8.35 -3.42
CA ILE A 8 -24.35 9.54 -2.73
C ILE A 8 -25.87 9.43 -2.57
N ASP A 9 -26.59 9.01 -3.62
CA ASP A 9 -28.04 8.82 -3.56
C ASP A 9 -28.45 7.80 -2.49
N ASN A 10 -27.74 6.69 -2.41
CA ASN A 10 -27.99 5.68 -1.37
C ASN A 10 -27.67 6.23 0.03
N MET A 11 -26.60 7.00 0.16
CA MET A 11 -26.23 7.62 1.42
C MET A 11 -27.27 8.63 1.89
N MET A 12 -27.79 9.47 0.96
CA MET A 12 -28.85 10.46 1.25
C MET A 12 -30.18 9.84 1.63
N LYS A 13 -30.46 8.62 1.17
CA LYS A 13 -31.67 7.84 1.50
C LYS A 13 -31.56 7.07 2.81
N SER A 14 -30.38 6.98 3.39
CA SER A 14 -30.15 6.25 4.63
C SER A 14 -30.81 6.94 5.83
N PRO A 15 -31.44 6.21 6.77
CA PRO A 15 -31.91 6.76 8.04
C PRO A 15 -30.82 7.48 8.84
N LYS A 16 -29.55 7.11 8.65
CA LYS A 16 -28.37 7.74 9.27
C LYS A 16 -27.87 8.99 8.53
N TRP A 17 -28.57 9.43 7.48
CA TRP A 17 -28.14 10.62 6.73
C TRP A 17 -27.99 11.87 7.60
N PRO A 18 -28.91 12.20 8.55
CA PRO A 18 -28.76 13.37 9.42
C PRO A 18 -27.48 13.35 10.29
N GLU A 19 -26.93 12.17 10.57
CA GLU A 19 -25.70 12.00 11.34
C GLU A 19 -24.43 12.03 10.46
N SER A 20 -24.61 12.09 9.14
CA SER A 20 -23.50 12.08 8.20
C SER A 20 -22.75 13.41 8.23
N LYS A 21 -21.41 13.34 8.17
CA LYS A 21 -20.55 14.53 7.98
C LYS A 21 -20.85 15.31 6.68
N TYR A 22 -21.64 14.74 5.80
CA TYR A 22 -22.07 15.34 4.54
C TYR A 22 -23.50 15.90 4.60
N PHE A 23 -24.17 15.80 5.75
CA PHE A 23 -25.53 16.33 5.90
C PHE A 23 -25.58 17.81 5.54
N GLY A 24 -26.58 18.20 4.74
CA GLY A 24 -26.74 19.57 4.25
C GLY A 24 -25.90 19.94 3.02
N LYS A 25 -24.99 19.06 2.56
CA LYS A 25 -24.21 19.29 1.34
C LYS A 25 -24.93 18.78 0.09
N THR A 26 -24.71 19.49 -1.02
CA THR A 26 -25.14 19.03 -2.34
C THR A 26 -24.29 17.87 -2.84
N LYS A 27 -24.79 17.11 -3.80
CA LYS A 27 -24.02 16.01 -4.45
C LYS A 27 -22.69 16.51 -5.02
N GLN A 28 -22.69 17.71 -5.61
CA GLN A 28 -21.48 18.27 -6.20
C GLN A 28 -20.43 18.63 -5.15
N GLU A 29 -20.85 19.20 -4.02
CA GLU A 29 -19.95 19.49 -2.89
C GLU A 29 -19.34 18.21 -2.31
N ILE A 30 -20.13 17.13 -2.16
CA ILE A 30 -19.63 15.83 -1.69
C ILE A 30 -18.61 15.25 -2.68
N LYS A 31 -18.88 15.30 -3.99
CA LYS A 31 -17.91 14.85 -5.00
C LYS A 31 -16.61 15.66 -4.96
N ASN A 32 -16.73 16.97 -4.79
CA ASN A 32 -15.57 17.86 -4.68
C ASN A 32 -14.74 17.52 -3.43
N ASP A 33 -15.39 17.27 -2.30
CA ASP A 33 -14.73 16.84 -1.07
C ASP A 33 -14.01 15.50 -1.26
N TRP A 34 -14.65 14.52 -1.88
CA TRP A 34 -14.02 13.23 -2.17
C TRP A 34 -12.81 13.37 -3.08
N LYS A 35 -12.93 14.19 -4.14
CA LYS A 35 -11.82 14.46 -5.04
C LYS A 35 -10.64 15.11 -4.31
N ARG A 36 -10.92 16.15 -3.52
CA ARG A 36 -9.88 16.84 -2.72
C ARG A 36 -9.20 15.90 -1.74
N ASN A 37 -9.98 15.11 -0.99
CA ASN A 37 -9.44 14.14 -0.04
C ASN A 37 -8.60 13.05 -0.73
N GLY A 38 -9.02 12.57 -1.90
CA GLY A 38 -8.26 11.60 -2.69
C GLY A 38 -6.95 12.19 -3.20
N GLN A 39 -6.95 13.42 -3.70
CA GLN A 39 -5.76 14.12 -4.14
C GLN A 39 -4.78 14.36 -2.99
N GLU A 40 -5.28 14.78 -1.83
CA GLU A 40 -4.46 14.99 -0.65
C GLU A 40 -3.85 13.67 -0.14
N ALA A 41 -4.64 12.59 -0.05
CA ALA A 41 -4.15 11.28 0.33
C ALA A 41 -3.05 10.78 -0.63
N SER A 42 -3.24 10.96 -1.94
CA SER A 42 -2.23 10.61 -2.95
C SER A 42 -0.96 11.43 -2.80
N ARG A 43 -1.08 12.76 -2.64
CA ARG A 43 0.07 13.66 -2.43
C ARG A 43 0.87 13.28 -1.20
N MET A 44 0.19 13.02 -0.08
CA MET A 44 0.85 12.63 1.17
C MET A 44 1.50 11.25 1.07
N GLY A 45 0.87 10.32 0.35
CA GLY A 45 1.45 9.01 0.08
C GLY A 45 2.75 9.13 -0.73
N THR A 46 2.73 9.87 -1.84
CA THR A 46 3.93 10.11 -2.67
C THR A 46 5.05 10.77 -1.86
N ALA A 47 4.73 11.80 -1.07
CA ALA A 47 5.70 12.47 -0.22
C ALA A 47 6.35 11.54 0.82
N MET A 48 5.57 10.62 1.39
CA MET A 48 6.07 9.62 2.33
C MET A 48 7.05 8.64 1.64
N HIS A 49 6.72 8.11 0.46
CA HIS A 49 7.61 7.23 -0.30
C HIS A 49 8.92 7.95 -0.68
N GLU A 50 8.82 9.18 -1.20
CA GLU A 50 9.99 10.01 -1.54
C GLU A 50 10.91 10.22 -0.33
N MET A 51 10.36 10.51 0.83
CA MET A 51 11.13 10.70 2.05
C MET A 51 11.85 9.40 2.46
N PHE A 52 11.19 8.23 2.40
CA PHE A 52 11.82 6.95 2.74
C PHE A 52 12.91 6.58 1.74
N GLU A 53 12.68 6.81 0.45
CA GLU A 53 13.70 6.63 -0.59
C GLU A 53 14.94 7.49 -0.30
N PHE A 54 14.76 8.78 -0.01
CA PHE A 54 15.85 9.68 0.31
C PHE A 54 16.64 9.24 1.55
N TYR A 55 15.93 8.78 2.58
CA TYR A 55 16.55 8.27 3.80
C TYR A 55 17.47 7.08 3.52
N TYR A 56 16.97 6.06 2.82
CA TYR A 56 17.77 4.87 2.53
C TYR A 56 18.93 5.15 1.55
N ASN A 57 18.75 6.05 0.62
CA ASN A 57 19.80 6.45 -0.34
C ASN A 57 20.74 7.52 0.21
N GLN A 58 20.50 8.06 1.41
CA GLN A 58 21.30 9.10 2.07
C GLN A 58 21.45 10.36 1.18
N ILE A 59 20.37 10.77 0.52
CA ILE A 59 20.30 11.94 -0.35
C ILE A 59 19.26 12.94 0.15
N GLN A 60 19.30 14.18 -0.33
CA GLN A 60 18.27 15.21 -0.08
C GLN A 60 17.98 15.44 1.42
N GLN A 61 19.03 15.56 2.25
CA GLN A 61 18.89 15.67 3.71
C GLN A 61 17.96 16.80 4.13
N GLU A 62 17.98 17.95 3.45
CA GLU A 62 17.10 19.09 3.72
C GLU A 62 15.61 18.72 3.55
N LYS A 63 15.31 17.89 2.54
CA LYS A 63 13.93 17.38 2.35
C LYS A 63 13.54 16.41 3.46
N ILE A 64 14.42 15.50 3.85
CA ILE A 64 14.17 14.59 4.98
C ILE A 64 13.89 15.42 6.25
N ASP A 65 14.68 16.46 6.49
CA ASP A 65 14.54 17.34 7.65
C ASP A 65 13.18 18.06 7.68
N SER A 66 12.62 18.37 6.51
CA SER A 66 11.28 18.98 6.43
C SER A 66 10.14 18.05 6.85
N TYR A 67 10.39 16.75 6.93
CA TYR A 67 9.40 15.75 7.39
C TYR A 67 9.53 15.39 8.88
N LYS A 68 10.56 15.83 9.59
CA LYS A 68 10.88 15.40 10.96
C LYS A 68 9.73 15.61 11.96
N ASP A 69 8.92 16.64 11.74
CA ASP A 69 7.79 16.95 12.60
C ASP A 69 6.49 16.22 12.22
N THR A 70 6.55 15.33 11.22
CA THR A 70 5.39 14.54 10.81
C THR A 70 5.29 13.23 11.61
N ILE A 71 4.06 12.77 11.79
CA ILE A 71 3.79 11.49 12.46
C ILE A 71 4.34 10.34 11.61
N GLU A 72 4.24 10.43 10.29
CA GLU A 72 4.77 9.43 9.36
C GLU A 72 6.28 9.25 9.53
N TYR A 73 7.03 10.35 9.69
CA TYR A 73 8.46 10.27 9.97
C TYR A 73 8.74 9.59 11.30
N SER A 74 8.02 9.96 12.35
CA SER A 74 8.17 9.34 13.68
C SER A 74 7.94 7.82 13.63
N TYR A 75 6.87 7.37 12.96
CA TYR A 75 6.58 5.95 12.81
C TYR A 75 7.60 5.21 11.93
N PHE A 76 8.11 5.89 10.90
CA PHE A 76 9.19 5.36 10.10
C PHE A 76 10.48 5.19 10.92
N MET A 77 10.83 6.15 11.75
CA MET A 77 12.02 6.04 12.62
C MET A 77 11.87 4.91 13.65
N ASN A 78 10.66 4.68 14.17
CA ASN A 78 10.40 3.51 15.00
C ASN A 78 10.62 2.21 14.21
N PHE A 79 10.13 2.14 12.95
CA PHE A 79 10.40 0.99 12.08
C PHE A 79 11.90 0.75 11.89
N ILE A 80 12.69 1.80 11.60
CA ILE A 80 14.15 1.71 11.44
C ILE A 80 14.80 1.17 12.69
N GLN A 81 14.41 1.69 13.86
CA GLN A 81 14.98 1.28 15.14
C GLN A 81 14.67 -0.19 15.49
N ASP A 82 13.42 -0.60 15.28
CA ASP A 82 12.98 -1.98 15.54
C ASP A 82 13.61 -3.00 14.57
N HIS A 83 14.03 -2.55 13.40
CA HIS A 83 14.53 -3.39 12.30
C HIS A 83 15.96 -3.02 11.86
N ILE A 84 16.78 -2.56 12.77
CA ILE A 84 18.18 -2.14 12.52
C ILE A 84 19.05 -3.23 11.87
N HIS A 85 18.67 -4.49 12.01
CA HIS A 85 19.34 -5.65 11.43
C HIS A 85 19.07 -5.81 9.92
N LEU A 86 18.05 -5.17 9.39
CA LEU A 86 17.73 -5.26 7.96
C LEU A 86 18.82 -4.55 7.14
N LYS A 87 19.31 -5.22 6.10
CA LYS A 87 20.33 -4.70 5.18
C LYS A 87 19.67 -4.17 3.92
N PRO A 88 19.61 -2.84 3.71
CA PRO A 88 19.03 -2.26 2.49
C PRO A 88 19.71 -2.79 1.24
N TYR A 89 18.93 -3.14 0.21
CA TYR A 89 19.45 -3.62 -1.07
C TYR A 89 19.10 -2.65 -2.21
N ARG A 90 17.80 -2.37 -2.44
CA ARG A 90 17.33 -1.39 -3.43
C ARG A 90 16.04 -0.73 -2.98
N THR A 91 15.91 0.56 -3.32
CA THR A 91 14.68 1.35 -3.22
C THR A 91 14.13 1.62 -4.62
N GLU A 92 12.81 1.84 -4.74
CA GLU A 92 12.11 2.19 -5.97
C GLU A 92 12.62 1.39 -7.18
N TRP A 93 12.76 0.09 -6.98
CA TRP A 93 13.33 -0.80 -7.99
C TRP A 93 12.34 -1.10 -9.10
N ASN A 94 12.52 -0.46 -10.26
CA ASN A 94 11.73 -0.76 -11.45
C ASN A 94 12.05 -2.16 -11.99
N VAL A 95 11.06 -3.00 -12.04
CA VAL A 95 11.14 -4.38 -12.52
C VAL A 95 10.12 -4.63 -13.63
N TYR A 96 10.44 -5.54 -14.55
CA TYR A 96 9.54 -5.88 -15.65
C TYR A 96 9.72 -7.32 -16.12
N HIS A 97 8.68 -7.85 -16.75
CA HIS A 97 8.65 -9.15 -17.44
C HIS A 97 8.08 -8.94 -18.84
N GLU A 98 8.92 -8.93 -19.87
CA GLU A 98 8.55 -8.57 -21.23
C GLU A 98 7.45 -9.48 -21.80
N ASP A 99 7.62 -10.80 -21.71
CA ASP A 99 6.67 -11.76 -22.29
C ASP A 99 5.28 -11.68 -21.69
N LYS A 100 5.19 -11.40 -20.39
CA LYS A 100 3.92 -11.25 -19.67
C LYS A 100 3.39 -9.80 -19.70
N LYS A 101 4.15 -8.85 -20.23
CA LYS A 101 3.85 -7.40 -20.26
C LYS A 101 3.51 -6.85 -18.87
N LEU A 102 4.26 -7.30 -17.87
CA LEU A 102 4.15 -6.85 -16.48
C LEU A 102 5.30 -5.93 -16.13
N SER A 103 5.02 -4.88 -15.38
CA SER A 103 6.05 -3.99 -14.83
C SER A 103 5.56 -3.34 -13.54
N GLY A 104 6.49 -2.87 -12.71
CA GLY A 104 6.17 -2.10 -11.53
C GLY A 104 7.42 -1.58 -10.82
N SER A 105 7.23 -0.79 -9.78
CA SER A 105 8.27 -0.34 -8.88
C SER A 105 8.11 -1.03 -7.53
N ILE A 106 9.20 -1.58 -7.01
CA ILE A 106 9.27 -2.17 -5.67
C ILE A 106 9.80 -1.09 -4.74
N ASP A 107 9.01 -0.69 -3.75
CA ASP A 107 9.35 0.41 -2.85
C ASP A 107 10.68 0.18 -2.12
N MET A 108 10.85 -1.03 -1.55
CA MET A 108 12.05 -1.37 -0.79
C MET A 108 12.33 -2.87 -0.83
N THR A 109 13.61 -3.21 -0.96
CA THR A 109 14.09 -4.58 -0.80
C THR A 109 15.25 -4.62 0.20
N PHE A 110 15.25 -5.66 1.03
CA PHE A 110 16.36 -5.97 1.93
C PHE A 110 17.00 -7.30 1.53
N ILE A 111 18.31 -7.37 1.65
CA ILE A 111 19.05 -8.62 1.41
C ILE A 111 19.26 -9.37 2.73
N ASN A 112 18.97 -10.65 2.72
CA ASN A 112 19.15 -11.55 3.85
C ASN A 112 20.58 -12.16 3.85
N GLU A 113 20.98 -12.79 4.94
CA GLU A 113 22.30 -13.43 5.08
C GLU A 113 22.50 -14.62 4.12
N ASP A 114 21.40 -15.22 3.66
CA ASP A 114 21.36 -16.32 2.68
C ASP A 114 21.23 -15.84 1.24
N ASP A 115 21.51 -14.56 0.97
CA ASP A 115 21.39 -13.89 -0.32
C ASP A 115 19.97 -13.85 -0.91
N THR A 116 18.96 -14.23 -0.14
CA THR A 116 17.57 -14.05 -0.53
C THR A 116 17.11 -12.60 -0.32
N ILE A 117 16.01 -12.21 -0.97
CA ILE A 117 15.44 -10.87 -0.90
C ILE A 117 14.14 -10.89 -0.10
N SER A 118 13.98 -9.93 0.79
CA SER A 118 12.71 -9.59 1.43
C SER A 118 12.14 -8.35 0.76
N ILE A 119 10.88 -8.40 0.29
CA ILE A 119 10.19 -7.28 -0.34
C ILE A 119 9.36 -6.57 0.72
N TYR A 120 9.52 -5.25 0.79
CA TYR A 120 8.75 -4.36 1.67
C TYR A 120 8.06 -3.29 0.83
N ASP A 121 6.81 -3.03 1.15
CA ASP A 121 5.97 -2.07 0.46
C ASP A 121 5.33 -1.13 1.50
N TRP A 122 5.54 0.17 1.31
CA TRP A 122 5.06 1.20 2.21
C TRP A 122 3.64 1.62 1.85
N LYS A 123 2.74 1.60 2.82
CA LYS A 123 1.36 2.00 2.58
C LYS A 123 0.90 3.07 3.56
N ARG A 124 0.52 4.24 3.01
CA ARG A 124 -0.14 5.28 3.78
C ARG A 124 -1.66 5.06 3.72
N CYS A 125 -2.15 4.17 4.56
CA CYS A 125 -3.58 3.89 4.69
C CYS A 125 -3.97 3.63 6.15
N LYS A 126 -5.23 3.94 6.48
CA LYS A 126 -5.75 3.79 7.83
C LYS A 126 -5.83 2.33 8.27
N ASN A 127 -6.37 1.50 7.41
CA ASN A 127 -6.69 0.10 7.71
C ASN A 127 -6.33 -0.80 6.55
N ILE A 128 -5.90 -1.99 6.87
CA ILE A 128 -5.76 -3.11 5.94
C ILE A 128 -6.88 -4.11 6.22
N GLU A 129 -7.77 -4.29 5.25
CA GLU A 129 -8.95 -5.12 5.39
C GLU A 129 -8.81 -6.41 4.57
N LYS A 130 -8.91 -7.57 5.25
CA LYS A 130 -8.89 -8.90 4.61
C LYS A 130 -10.26 -9.33 4.08
N HIS A 131 -11.32 -8.80 4.67
CA HIS A 131 -12.70 -9.13 4.34
C HIS A 131 -13.49 -7.84 4.08
N ASN A 132 -14.38 -7.86 3.12
CA ASN A 132 -15.30 -6.74 2.91
C ASN A 132 -16.74 -7.13 3.30
N ASN A 133 -17.47 -6.15 3.85
CA ASN A 133 -18.84 -6.33 4.29
C ASN A 133 -19.85 -6.41 3.12
N PHE A 134 -19.42 -6.12 1.89
CA PHE A 134 -20.27 -6.12 0.70
C PHE A 134 -20.18 -7.44 -0.08
N GLN A 135 -19.48 -8.45 0.46
CA GLN A 135 -19.24 -9.76 -0.16
C GLN A 135 -18.68 -9.69 -1.60
N LYS A 136 -18.02 -8.59 -1.94
CA LYS A 136 -17.33 -8.49 -3.22
C LYS A 136 -16.15 -9.46 -3.25
N ARG A 137 -16.02 -10.16 -4.36
CA ARG A 137 -15.00 -11.17 -4.59
C ARG A 137 -14.20 -10.89 -5.83
N CYS A 138 -13.04 -11.54 -5.95
CA CYS A 138 -12.26 -11.59 -7.18
C CYS A 138 -13.13 -12.17 -8.31
N LEU A 139 -13.01 -11.60 -9.51
CA LEU A 139 -13.77 -12.03 -10.70
C LEU A 139 -13.01 -13.05 -11.54
N VAL A 140 -11.77 -13.32 -11.20
CA VAL A 140 -10.93 -14.31 -11.90
C VAL A 140 -11.38 -15.71 -11.49
N GLU A 141 -11.57 -16.59 -12.45
CA GLU A 141 -11.89 -17.99 -12.21
C GLU A 141 -10.77 -18.64 -11.38
N GLY A 142 -11.13 -19.49 -10.42
CA GLY A 142 -10.18 -20.06 -9.45
C GLY A 142 -9.92 -19.16 -8.23
N LEU A 143 -10.03 -17.83 -8.34
CA LEU A 143 -9.78 -16.86 -7.27
C LEU A 143 -11.05 -16.26 -6.66
N THR A 144 -12.22 -16.75 -7.02
CA THR A 144 -13.54 -16.23 -6.57
C THR A 144 -13.77 -16.36 -5.07
N HIS A 145 -12.96 -17.14 -4.36
CA HIS A 145 -12.97 -17.25 -2.90
C HIS A 145 -12.29 -16.06 -2.22
N ILE A 146 -11.49 -15.28 -2.95
CA ILE A 146 -10.74 -14.13 -2.44
C ILE A 146 -11.62 -12.89 -2.40
N HIS A 147 -11.60 -12.15 -1.29
CA HIS A 147 -12.31 -10.88 -1.14
C HIS A 147 -11.65 -9.76 -1.99
N ASP A 148 -12.48 -8.93 -2.62
CA ASP A 148 -12.03 -7.68 -3.26
C ASP A 148 -11.73 -6.63 -2.18
N THR A 149 -10.51 -6.64 -1.65
CA THR A 149 -10.02 -5.75 -0.58
C THR A 149 -8.60 -5.28 -0.85
N ASN A 150 -8.19 -4.20 -0.15
CA ASN A 150 -6.84 -3.65 -0.27
C ASN A 150 -5.75 -4.66 0.16
N TYR A 151 -6.01 -5.49 1.19
CA TYR A 151 -5.08 -6.54 1.60
C TYR A 151 -4.72 -7.48 0.44
N TRP A 152 -5.73 -8.00 -0.26
CA TRP A 152 -5.52 -8.95 -1.34
C TRP A 152 -4.92 -8.29 -2.59
N HIS A 153 -5.29 -7.02 -2.87
CA HIS A 153 -4.65 -6.25 -3.95
C HIS A 153 -3.15 -6.11 -3.71
N TYR A 154 -2.74 -5.76 -2.50
CA TYR A 154 -1.31 -5.67 -2.14
C TYR A 154 -0.64 -7.04 -2.13
N CYS A 155 -1.34 -8.09 -1.66
CA CYS A 155 -0.83 -9.45 -1.70
C CYS A 155 -0.50 -9.87 -3.13
N PHE A 156 -1.40 -9.67 -4.09
CA PHE A 156 -1.14 -9.93 -5.50
C PHE A 156 0.00 -9.07 -6.05
N GLN A 157 0.02 -7.79 -5.76
CA GLN A 157 1.07 -6.88 -6.21
C GLN A 157 2.46 -7.39 -5.82
N LEU A 158 2.69 -7.72 -4.55
CA LEU A 158 3.98 -8.16 -4.08
C LEU A 158 4.35 -9.56 -4.59
N ASN A 159 3.38 -10.44 -4.74
CA ASN A 159 3.60 -11.76 -5.36
C ASN A 159 3.96 -11.65 -6.84
N ILE A 160 3.38 -10.72 -7.59
CA ILE A 160 3.79 -10.42 -8.97
C ILE A 160 5.24 -9.90 -8.99
N TYR A 161 5.63 -9.02 -8.08
CA TYR A 161 7.02 -8.56 -7.97
C TYR A 161 7.98 -9.71 -7.66
N LYS A 162 7.61 -10.59 -6.71
CA LYS A 162 8.35 -11.82 -6.43
C LYS A 162 8.53 -12.65 -7.71
N TYR A 163 7.44 -12.92 -8.42
CA TYR A 163 7.47 -13.69 -9.66
C TYR A 163 8.44 -13.08 -10.70
N ILE A 164 8.38 -11.75 -10.89
CA ILE A 164 9.28 -11.04 -11.81
C ILE A 164 10.74 -11.18 -11.37
N LEU A 165 11.03 -10.96 -10.09
CA LEU A 165 12.39 -11.06 -9.55
C LEU A 165 12.98 -12.47 -9.70
N GLU A 166 12.18 -13.49 -9.45
CA GLU A 166 12.63 -14.88 -9.54
C GLU A 166 12.81 -15.35 -10.99
N THR A 167 11.93 -14.95 -11.90
CA THR A 167 11.96 -15.43 -13.30
C THR A 167 12.89 -14.62 -14.20
N LYS A 168 13.05 -13.32 -13.96
CA LYS A 168 13.81 -12.43 -14.86
C LYS A 168 15.09 -11.88 -14.27
N TYR A 169 15.19 -11.78 -12.94
CA TYR A 169 16.34 -11.16 -12.27
C TYR A 169 17.22 -12.15 -11.50
N GLY A 170 16.88 -13.45 -11.52
CA GLY A 170 17.63 -14.49 -10.82
C GLY A 170 17.71 -14.30 -9.31
N LYS A 171 16.76 -13.56 -8.72
CA LYS A 171 16.68 -13.32 -7.29
C LYS A 171 15.71 -14.29 -6.64
N LYS A 172 16.07 -14.80 -5.47
CA LYS A 172 15.18 -15.64 -4.67
C LYS A 172 14.50 -14.77 -3.61
N VAL A 173 13.17 -14.77 -3.55
CA VAL A 173 12.40 -13.96 -2.60
C VAL A 173 11.94 -14.83 -1.44
N LYS A 174 12.31 -14.42 -0.22
CA LYS A 174 12.03 -15.15 1.02
C LYS A 174 10.67 -14.79 1.62
N ASP A 175 10.38 -13.51 1.70
CA ASP A 175 9.16 -13.00 2.32
C ASP A 175 8.69 -11.67 1.74
N LEU A 176 7.43 -11.35 2.02
CA LEU A 176 6.72 -10.19 1.51
C LEU A 176 6.08 -9.46 2.69
N HIS A 177 6.29 -8.16 2.79
CA HIS A 177 5.80 -7.35 3.90
C HIS A 177 5.12 -6.06 3.43
N LEU A 178 4.01 -5.72 4.06
CA LEU A 178 3.49 -4.36 4.07
C LEU A 178 3.94 -3.66 5.35
N VAL A 179 4.31 -2.40 5.23
CA VAL A 179 4.51 -1.51 6.37
C VAL A 179 3.53 -0.36 6.25
N VAL A 180 2.52 -0.40 7.10
CA VAL A 180 1.41 0.55 7.09
C VAL A 180 1.71 1.68 8.04
N ILE A 181 1.68 2.89 7.52
CA ILE A 181 1.98 4.13 8.25
C ILE A 181 0.86 5.13 7.97
N HIS A 182 0.15 5.55 9.02
CA HIS A 182 -0.89 6.57 8.92
C HIS A 182 -1.06 7.29 10.26
N PRO A 183 -1.24 8.63 10.28
CA PRO A 183 -1.43 9.38 11.53
C PRO A 183 -2.58 8.89 12.40
N ASP A 184 -3.67 8.43 11.77
CA ASP A 184 -4.85 7.90 12.47
C ASP A 184 -4.76 6.38 12.71
N ASN A 185 -3.59 5.77 12.67
CA ASN A 185 -3.45 4.35 13.01
C ASN A 185 -3.78 4.14 14.48
N VAL A 186 -4.68 3.21 14.75
CA VAL A 186 -5.14 2.88 16.13
C VAL A 186 -4.03 2.44 17.07
N ARG A 187 -2.90 1.96 16.52
CA ARG A 187 -1.73 1.57 17.30
C ARG A 187 -0.82 2.74 17.68
N ASN A 188 -1.08 3.95 17.15
CA ASN A 188 -0.18 5.10 17.29
C ASN A 188 1.29 4.77 16.93
N ASN A 189 1.49 3.92 15.94
CA ASN A 189 2.78 3.49 15.42
C ASN A 189 2.59 2.90 14.01
N TYR A 190 3.70 2.47 13.36
CA TYR A 190 3.60 1.66 12.15
C TYR A 190 3.02 0.27 12.45
N GLU A 191 2.50 -0.38 11.41
CA GLU A 191 2.08 -1.78 11.45
C GLU A 191 2.79 -2.57 10.36
N LYS A 192 3.55 -3.61 10.74
CA LYS A 192 4.17 -4.55 9.78
C LYS A 192 3.30 -5.78 9.62
N ILE A 193 2.92 -6.08 8.39
CA ILE A 193 2.07 -7.24 8.03
C ILE A 193 2.85 -8.13 7.08
N GLN A 194 3.08 -9.37 7.46
CA GLN A 194 3.61 -10.37 6.54
C GLN A 194 2.50 -10.88 5.64
N LEU A 195 2.76 -10.92 4.33
CA LEU A 195 1.85 -11.42 3.32
C LEU A 195 2.16 -12.87 2.96
N PRO A 196 1.15 -13.69 2.61
CA PRO A 196 1.37 -15.03 2.12
C PRO A 196 2.07 -15.00 0.76
N ILE A 197 2.92 -16.00 0.53
CA ILE A 197 3.42 -16.32 -0.79
C ILE A 197 2.37 -17.19 -1.48
N LEU A 198 1.84 -16.69 -2.58
CA LEU A 198 0.88 -17.41 -3.42
C LEU A 198 1.61 -18.46 -4.27
N SER A 199 0.93 -19.54 -4.60
CA SER A 199 1.48 -20.56 -5.50
C SER A 199 1.60 -20.02 -6.94
N SER A 200 2.46 -20.62 -7.75
CA SER A 200 2.56 -20.26 -9.18
C SER A 200 1.23 -20.44 -9.90
N GLN A 201 0.42 -21.42 -9.48
CA GLN A 201 -0.91 -21.67 -10.04
C GLN A 201 -1.91 -20.53 -9.74
N ASP A 202 -1.72 -19.77 -8.65
CA ASP A 202 -2.55 -18.63 -8.32
C ASP A 202 -2.16 -17.36 -9.12
N LEU A 203 -1.00 -17.37 -9.80
CA LEU A 203 -0.44 -16.22 -10.50
C LEU A 203 -0.44 -16.38 -12.04
N GLU A 204 -0.64 -17.58 -12.57
CA GLU A 204 -0.72 -17.87 -14.01
C GLU A 204 -2.13 -17.69 -14.56
#